data_ace9cb6503887cf1e07854ba8532238d
#
_entry.id   ace9cb6503887cf1e07854ba8532238d
#
_cell.length_a   1.000
_cell.length_b   1.000
_cell.length_c   1.000
_cell.angle_alpha   90.00
_cell.angle_beta   90.00
_cell.angle_gamma   90.00
#
_symmetry.space_group_name_H-M   'P 1'
#
loop_
_entity.id
_entity.type
_entity.pdbx_description
1 polymer ?
#
loop_
_entity_poly.entity_id
_entity_poly.type
_entity_poly.pdbx_seq_one_letter_code
_entity_poly.pdbx_strand_id
1 'polypeptide(L)'
;MDLLKQRVKEDGVVIDERILKVDGFLNHQIDAQLMHEIGNTFHEQFKNEGVTKVLTIEASGIAPAIMTALHFNVPCLFAKKAKPSTLTKDVYHADIHSFTKNNTSTVIVSDEFLSEDDRVLIIDDFLANGDASLGLNEIVQQAQATTVGIGIVVEKSFQQGRKRLEDSGLNVSSLCKVASLKGNNVTFVDETVSEEVEV
;
A
#
# COMPACT_ATOMS: atom_id res chain seq x y z
N MET A 1 -11.17 -6.94 -6.38
CA MET A 1 -12.34 -6.23 -5.79
C MET A 1 -13.05 -5.45 -6.89
N ASP A 2 -14.24 -5.88 -7.27
CA ASP A 2 -14.92 -5.37 -8.49
C ASP A 2 -15.33 -3.91 -8.40
N LEU A 3 -15.87 -3.47 -7.24
CA LEU A 3 -16.21 -2.07 -7.00
C LEU A 3 -15.01 -1.13 -7.24
N LEU A 4 -13.83 -1.50 -6.73
CA LEU A 4 -12.61 -0.70 -6.93
C LEU A 4 -12.17 -0.67 -8.40
N LYS A 5 -12.23 -1.81 -9.10
CA LYS A 5 -11.89 -1.89 -10.52
C LYS A 5 -12.85 -1.04 -11.38
N GLN A 6 -14.15 -1.08 -11.05
CA GLN A 6 -15.14 -0.23 -11.70
C GLN A 6 -14.78 1.25 -11.52
N ARG A 7 -14.50 1.69 -10.29
CA ARG A 7 -14.11 3.09 -10.01
C ARG A 7 -12.83 3.48 -10.75
N VAL A 8 -11.85 2.58 -10.83
CA VAL A 8 -10.61 2.83 -11.59
C VAL A 8 -10.89 2.98 -13.08
N LYS A 9 -11.82 2.19 -13.67
CA LYS A 9 -12.21 2.32 -15.08
C LYS A 9 -13.00 3.59 -15.38
N GLU A 10 -13.93 3.96 -14.51
CA GLU A 10 -14.86 5.07 -14.74
C GLU A 10 -14.21 6.43 -14.46
N ASP A 11 -13.45 6.55 -13.34
CA ASP A 11 -12.95 7.82 -12.83
C ASP A 11 -11.42 7.93 -12.85
N GLY A 12 -10.71 6.83 -13.15
CA GLY A 12 -9.26 6.84 -13.28
C GLY A 12 -8.83 7.50 -14.59
N VAL A 13 -7.77 8.31 -14.51
CA VAL A 13 -7.20 8.97 -15.69
C VAL A 13 -5.78 8.44 -15.92
N VAL A 14 -5.54 7.86 -17.09
CA VAL A 14 -4.20 7.44 -17.52
C VAL A 14 -3.48 8.61 -18.17
N ILE A 15 -2.24 8.87 -17.76
CA ILE A 15 -1.38 9.93 -18.30
C ILE A 15 -0.10 9.26 -18.80
N ASP A 16 0.25 9.55 -20.08
CA ASP A 16 1.47 9.08 -20.75
C ASP A 16 1.70 7.56 -20.64
N GLU A 17 0.62 6.77 -20.60
CA GLU A 17 0.64 5.31 -20.48
C GLU A 17 1.45 4.79 -19.24
N ARG A 18 1.72 5.65 -18.27
CA ARG A 18 2.62 5.37 -17.11
C ARG A 18 2.00 5.71 -15.78
N ILE A 19 1.19 6.77 -15.71
CA ILE A 19 0.59 7.25 -14.49
C ILE A 19 -0.89 6.93 -14.52
N LEU A 20 -1.37 6.29 -13.46
CA LEU A 20 -2.80 6.14 -13.19
C LEU A 20 -3.16 7.13 -12.08
N LYS A 21 -3.95 8.14 -12.44
CA LYS A 21 -4.44 9.16 -11.53
C LYS A 21 -5.82 8.76 -11.02
N VAL A 22 -5.95 8.66 -9.71
CA VAL A 22 -7.18 8.24 -8.99
C VAL A 22 -7.61 9.28 -7.95
N ASP A 23 -7.30 10.54 -8.24
CA ASP A 23 -7.47 11.66 -7.31
C ASP A 23 -8.93 11.89 -6.90
N GLY A 24 -9.86 11.50 -7.75
CA GLY A 24 -11.28 11.72 -7.52
C GLY A 24 -11.93 10.83 -6.45
N PHE A 25 -11.23 9.76 -5.99
CA PHE A 25 -11.83 8.81 -5.05
C PHE A 25 -10.85 8.17 -4.04
N LEU A 26 -9.53 8.26 -4.27
CA LEU A 26 -8.54 7.54 -3.44
C LEU A 26 -7.59 8.47 -2.68
N ASN A 27 -6.93 9.42 -3.35
CA ASN A 27 -5.79 10.11 -2.78
C ASN A 27 -5.80 11.64 -2.79
N HIS A 28 -6.88 12.27 -3.27
CA HIS A 28 -7.12 13.70 -3.13
C HIS A 28 -8.53 13.98 -2.60
N GLN A 29 -9.57 13.65 -3.37
CA GLN A 29 -10.90 13.43 -2.84
C GLN A 29 -11.00 11.96 -2.43
N ILE A 30 -11.52 11.70 -1.24
CA ILE A 30 -11.62 10.34 -0.68
C ILE A 30 -13.08 9.93 -0.68
N ASP A 31 -13.39 8.83 -1.38
CA ASP A 31 -14.69 8.18 -1.30
C ASP A 31 -14.72 7.32 -0.03
N ALA A 32 -15.38 7.82 1.01
CA ALA A 32 -15.40 7.18 2.33
C ALA A 32 -16.07 5.79 2.31
N GLN A 33 -17.11 5.60 1.46
CA GLN A 33 -17.77 4.30 1.33
C GLN A 33 -16.85 3.29 0.67
N LEU A 34 -16.15 3.69 -0.40
CA LEU A 34 -15.14 2.84 -1.05
C LEU A 34 -14.02 2.47 -0.07
N MET A 35 -13.53 3.42 0.75
CA MET A 35 -12.51 3.14 1.76
C MET A 35 -13.00 2.14 2.81
N HIS A 36 -14.27 2.24 3.23
CA HIS A 36 -14.88 1.27 4.14
C HIS A 36 -14.87 -0.15 3.56
N GLU A 37 -15.28 -0.31 2.30
CA GLU A 37 -15.27 -1.61 1.61
C GLU A 37 -13.85 -2.16 1.40
N ILE A 38 -12.88 -1.28 1.12
CA ILE A 38 -11.45 -1.62 1.05
C ILE A 38 -10.98 -2.15 2.41
N GLY A 39 -11.27 -1.44 3.49
CA GLY A 39 -10.90 -1.84 4.85
C GLY A 39 -11.50 -3.19 5.25
N ASN A 40 -12.78 -3.41 4.96
CA ASN A 40 -13.45 -4.68 5.19
C ASN A 40 -12.81 -5.82 4.37
N THR A 41 -12.45 -5.58 3.12
CA THR A 41 -11.83 -6.58 2.26
C THR A 41 -10.45 -6.99 2.79
N PHE A 42 -9.62 -6.05 3.23
CA PHE A 42 -8.34 -6.37 3.87
C PHE A 42 -8.53 -7.09 5.21
N HIS A 43 -9.52 -6.70 6.02
CA HIS A 43 -9.84 -7.43 7.23
C HIS A 43 -10.14 -8.90 6.94
N GLU A 44 -11.03 -9.20 5.98
CA GLU A 44 -11.37 -10.58 5.62
C GLU A 44 -10.15 -11.39 5.14
N GLN A 45 -9.21 -10.76 4.43
CA GLN A 45 -8.00 -11.43 3.93
C GLN A 45 -6.97 -11.74 5.04
N PHE A 46 -6.88 -10.89 6.07
CA PHE A 46 -5.85 -10.98 7.11
C PHE A 46 -6.40 -11.27 8.50
N LYS A 47 -7.69 -11.56 8.67
CA LYS A 47 -8.34 -11.75 9.99
C LYS A 47 -7.73 -12.86 10.86
N ASN A 48 -7.06 -13.83 10.25
CA ASN A 48 -6.44 -14.93 10.97
C ASN A 48 -4.95 -14.67 11.32
N GLU A 49 -4.41 -13.52 10.92
CA GLU A 49 -2.99 -13.20 11.10
C GLU A 49 -2.67 -12.57 12.47
N GLY A 50 -3.67 -12.35 13.32
CA GLY A 50 -3.48 -11.78 14.66
C GLY A 50 -2.97 -10.35 14.62
N VAL A 51 -3.47 -9.53 13.69
CA VAL A 51 -3.07 -8.12 13.52
C VAL A 51 -3.31 -7.34 14.81
N THR A 52 -2.28 -6.67 15.32
CA THR A 52 -2.38 -5.76 16.49
C THR A 52 -2.25 -4.29 16.10
N LYS A 53 -1.73 -4.03 14.91
CA LYS A 53 -1.49 -2.66 14.41
C LYS A 53 -1.51 -2.59 12.89
N VAL A 54 -2.08 -1.54 12.35
CA VAL A 54 -1.96 -1.21 10.92
C VAL A 54 -0.93 -0.09 10.77
N LEU A 55 0.01 -0.27 9.84
CA LEU A 55 1.03 0.71 9.52
C LEU A 55 0.90 1.16 8.06
N THR A 56 1.05 2.46 7.82
CA THR A 56 1.07 3.05 6.49
C THR A 56 2.09 4.19 6.38
N ILE A 57 2.09 4.88 5.24
CA ILE A 57 2.90 6.08 5.01
C ILE A 57 2.02 7.26 4.61
N GLU A 58 2.36 8.47 5.08
CA GLU A 58 1.68 9.70 4.64
C GLU A 58 1.93 10.01 3.16
N ALA A 59 0.92 10.49 2.43
CA ALA A 59 -0.42 10.82 2.92
C ALA A 59 -1.49 9.85 2.40
N SER A 60 -1.40 9.35 1.18
CA SER A 60 -2.47 8.65 0.44
C SER A 60 -2.82 7.27 1.00
N GLY A 61 -1.87 6.60 1.66
CA GLY A 61 -2.12 5.33 2.35
C GLY A 61 -2.97 5.47 3.61
N ILE A 62 -3.10 6.68 4.19
CA ILE A 62 -3.78 6.87 5.47
C ILE A 62 -5.27 6.51 5.41
N ALA A 63 -5.98 6.90 4.34
CA ALA A 63 -7.41 6.66 4.24
C ALA A 63 -7.78 5.16 4.24
N PRO A 64 -7.21 4.31 3.37
CA PRO A 64 -7.47 2.87 3.40
C PRO A 64 -6.93 2.21 4.68
N ALA A 65 -5.81 2.69 5.24
CA ALA A 65 -5.26 2.14 6.47
C ALA A 65 -6.15 2.38 7.69
N ILE A 66 -6.73 3.59 7.84
CA ILE A 66 -7.67 3.89 8.93
C ILE A 66 -8.89 2.98 8.86
N MET A 67 -9.47 2.78 7.68
CA MET A 67 -10.64 1.90 7.54
C MET A 67 -10.28 0.43 7.79
N THR A 68 -9.11 -0.01 7.37
CA THR A 68 -8.60 -1.35 7.71
C THR A 68 -8.43 -1.52 9.22
N ALA A 69 -7.79 -0.56 9.88
CA ALA A 69 -7.60 -0.55 11.33
C ALA A 69 -8.93 -0.55 12.11
N LEU A 70 -9.92 0.19 11.61
CA LEU A 70 -11.28 0.21 12.17
C LEU A 70 -11.91 -1.19 12.17
N HIS A 71 -11.82 -1.94 11.06
CA HIS A 71 -12.36 -3.29 10.96
C HIS A 71 -11.61 -4.29 11.85
N PHE A 72 -10.30 -4.13 12.05
CA PHE A 72 -9.52 -4.93 12.99
C PHE A 72 -9.70 -4.50 14.45
N ASN A 73 -10.28 -3.33 14.71
CA ASN A 73 -10.35 -2.69 16.02
C ASN A 73 -8.95 -2.51 16.67
N VAL A 74 -7.99 -2.04 15.90
CA VAL A 74 -6.60 -1.80 16.31
C VAL A 74 -6.15 -0.38 15.94
N PRO A 75 -5.07 0.14 16.55
CA PRO A 75 -4.51 1.43 16.16
C PRO A 75 -4.01 1.44 14.70
N CYS A 76 -4.16 2.60 14.05
CA CYS A 76 -3.51 2.93 12.80
C CYS A 76 -2.33 3.87 13.06
N LEU A 77 -1.14 3.46 12.65
CA LEU A 77 0.09 4.22 12.74
C LEU A 77 0.52 4.64 11.33
N PHE A 78 1.04 5.84 11.15
CA PHE A 78 1.60 6.23 9.87
C PHE A 78 3.01 6.81 10.01
N ALA A 79 3.89 6.39 9.12
CA ALA A 79 5.22 6.93 8.99
C ALA A 79 5.16 8.35 8.41
N LYS A 80 5.85 9.28 9.07
CA LYS A 80 5.92 10.69 8.67
C LYS A 80 7.18 10.95 7.89
N LYS A 81 7.10 11.79 6.85
CA LYS A 81 8.29 12.31 6.17
C LYS A 81 9.03 13.27 7.09
N ALA A 82 10.31 13.05 7.25
CA ALA A 82 11.17 13.84 8.12
C ALA A 82 12.42 14.31 7.39
N LYS A 83 13.04 15.37 7.94
CA LYS A 83 14.40 15.75 7.53
C LYS A 83 15.39 14.94 8.35
N PRO A 84 16.53 14.50 7.79
CA PRO A 84 17.56 13.76 8.54
C PRO A 84 18.03 14.49 9.80
N SER A 85 18.02 15.85 9.79
CA SER A 85 18.38 16.69 10.94
C SER A 85 17.39 16.63 12.11
N THR A 86 16.22 16.05 11.94
CA THR A 86 15.20 15.89 12.99
C THR A 86 15.15 14.48 13.57
N LEU A 87 16.05 13.58 13.12
CA LEU A 87 16.15 12.24 13.67
C LEU A 87 16.66 12.31 15.11
N THR A 88 15.91 11.71 16.03
CA THR A 88 16.29 11.50 17.43
C THR A 88 16.58 10.02 17.67
N LYS A 89 17.00 9.65 18.87
CA LYS A 89 17.22 8.25 19.26
C LYS A 89 15.89 7.48 19.45
N ASP A 90 14.79 8.21 19.56
CA ASP A 90 13.48 7.69 19.92
C ASP A 90 12.59 7.49 18.69
N VAL A 91 13.19 7.18 17.53
CA VAL A 91 12.46 6.94 16.28
C VAL A 91 13.10 5.80 15.47
N TYR A 92 12.27 4.97 14.88
CA TYR A 92 12.63 4.10 13.77
C TYR A 92 12.55 4.88 12.46
N HIS A 93 13.43 4.62 11.51
CA HIS A 93 13.44 5.34 10.25
C HIS A 93 13.84 4.45 9.08
N ALA A 94 13.42 4.85 7.89
CA ALA A 94 13.85 4.25 6.64
C ALA A 94 13.98 5.31 5.54
N ASP A 95 14.92 5.10 4.63
CA ASP A 95 15.09 5.92 3.44
C ASP A 95 14.34 5.29 2.26
N ILE A 96 13.35 5.99 1.75
CA ILE A 96 12.51 5.55 0.64
C ILE A 96 12.90 6.32 -0.62
N HIS A 97 13.37 5.59 -1.63
CA HIS A 97 13.69 6.18 -2.92
C HIS A 97 12.45 6.24 -3.81
N SER A 98 12.10 7.46 -4.25
CA SER A 98 11.03 7.68 -5.23
C SER A 98 11.60 7.76 -6.64
N PHE A 99 11.45 6.70 -7.43
CA PHE A 99 11.87 6.69 -8.83
C PHE A 99 11.11 7.71 -9.68
N THR A 100 9.85 7.99 -9.34
CA THR A 100 9.03 8.98 -10.08
C THR A 100 9.54 10.40 -9.90
N LYS A 101 10.04 10.72 -8.70
CA LYS A 101 10.56 12.06 -8.34
C LYS A 101 12.08 12.12 -8.32
N ASN A 102 12.75 10.98 -8.54
CA ASN A 102 14.20 10.81 -8.44
C ASN A 102 14.78 11.46 -7.16
N ASN A 103 14.11 11.27 -6.04
CA ASN A 103 14.56 11.74 -4.74
C ASN A 103 14.40 10.67 -3.66
N THR A 104 15.22 10.76 -2.62
CA THR A 104 15.11 9.93 -1.41
C THR A 104 14.45 10.76 -0.33
N SER A 105 13.48 10.17 0.35
CA SER A 105 12.79 10.77 1.48
C SER A 105 12.96 9.88 2.70
N THR A 106 13.44 10.43 3.81
CA THR A 106 13.47 9.72 5.09
C THR A 106 12.08 9.76 5.70
N VAL A 107 11.58 8.59 6.14
CA VAL A 107 10.35 8.46 6.91
C VAL A 107 10.65 7.96 8.29
N ILE A 108 9.85 8.37 9.26
CA ILE A 108 10.04 8.07 10.68
C ILE A 108 8.76 7.59 11.34
N VAL A 109 8.93 6.73 12.34
CA VAL A 109 7.90 6.31 13.31
C VAL A 109 8.49 6.45 14.70
N SER A 110 7.75 7.01 15.66
CA SER A 110 8.19 7.03 17.06
C SER A 110 8.22 5.61 17.63
N ASP A 111 9.28 5.27 18.37
CA ASP A 111 9.43 4.00 19.06
C ASP A 111 8.37 3.79 20.15
N GLU A 112 7.81 4.87 20.70
CA GLU A 112 6.68 4.84 21.64
C GLU A 112 5.46 4.08 21.11
N PHE A 113 5.26 4.05 19.78
CA PHE A 113 4.04 3.51 19.17
C PHE A 113 4.25 2.17 18.45
N LEU A 114 5.45 1.62 18.44
CA LEU A 114 5.76 0.35 17.77
C LEU A 114 6.74 -0.46 18.62
N SER A 115 6.35 -1.70 18.98
CA SER A 115 7.11 -2.57 19.86
C SER A 115 7.27 -3.99 19.30
N GLU A 116 8.12 -4.81 19.93
CA GLU A 116 8.40 -6.20 19.55
C GLU A 116 7.17 -7.13 19.60
N ASP A 117 6.17 -6.79 20.42
CA ASP A 117 4.93 -7.57 20.55
C ASP A 117 3.95 -7.30 19.40
N ASP A 118 4.21 -6.29 18.55
CA ASP A 118 3.29 -5.91 17.50
C ASP A 118 3.32 -6.88 16.30
N ARG A 119 2.13 -7.19 15.82
CA ARG A 119 1.86 -7.91 14.59
C ARG A 119 1.27 -6.93 13.57
N VAL A 120 2.11 -6.45 12.67
CA VAL A 120 1.85 -5.28 11.85
C VAL A 120 1.35 -5.69 10.47
N LEU A 121 0.18 -5.18 10.09
CA LEU A 121 -0.31 -5.18 8.71
C LEU A 121 0.05 -3.84 8.04
N ILE A 122 0.87 -3.88 7.00
CA ILE A 122 1.22 -2.70 6.22
C ILE A 122 0.14 -2.48 5.16
N ILE A 123 -0.41 -1.26 5.05
CA ILE A 123 -1.39 -0.87 4.05
C ILE A 123 -0.85 0.31 3.24
N ASP A 124 -0.94 0.22 1.90
CA ASP A 124 -0.55 1.33 1.03
C ASP A 124 -1.54 1.49 -0.15
N ASP A 125 -1.62 2.70 -0.72
CA ASP A 125 -2.51 3.00 -1.83
C ASP A 125 -2.02 2.41 -3.16
N PHE A 126 -0.70 2.51 -3.45
CA PHE A 126 -0.11 2.02 -4.68
C PHE A 126 1.13 1.14 -4.46
N LEU A 127 1.21 0.05 -5.19
CA LEU A 127 2.44 -0.71 -5.37
C LEU A 127 3.00 -0.48 -6.78
N ALA A 128 4.15 0.15 -6.84
CA ALA A 128 4.94 0.35 -8.05
C ALA A 128 6.23 -0.49 -7.98
N ASN A 129 7.33 0.08 -7.48
CA ASN A 129 8.60 -0.64 -7.29
C ASN A 129 8.74 -1.27 -5.89
N GLY A 130 7.82 -0.98 -4.96
CA GLY A 130 7.80 -1.56 -3.62
C GLY A 130 8.70 -0.86 -2.58
N ASP A 131 9.32 0.27 -2.91
CA ASP A 131 10.26 0.95 -2.03
C ASP A 131 9.59 1.43 -0.73
N ALA A 132 8.37 1.95 -0.79
CA ALA A 132 7.62 2.37 0.38
C ALA A 132 7.32 1.18 1.32
N SER A 133 6.78 0.10 0.77
CA SER A 133 6.46 -1.10 1.55
C SER A 133 7.70 -1.76 2.17
N LEU A 134 8.83 -1.80 1.43
CA LEU A 134 10.11 -2.29 1.97
C LEU A 134 10.63 -1.39 3.09
N GLY A 135 10.57 -0.06 2.92
CA GLY A 135 10.98 0.87 3.98
C GLY A 135 10.11 0.78 5.22
N LEU A 136 8.78 0.61 5.07
CA LEU A 136 7.91 0.36 6.21
C LEU A 136 8.22 -0.98 6.91
N ASN A 137 8.53 -2.02 6.14
CA ASN A 137 8.98 -3.30 6.70
C ASN A 137 10.31 -3.17 7.46
N GLU A 138 11.25 -2.35 6.97
CA GLU A 138 12.51 -2.05 7.67
C GLU A 138 12.24 -1.39 9.04
N ILE A 139 11.28 -0.45 9.10
CA ILE A 139 10.84 0.17 10.36
C ILE A 139 10.27 -0.87 11.33
N VAL A 140 9.43 -1.79 10.83
CA VAL A 140 8.88 -2.88 11.65
C VAL A 140 10.00 -3.78 12.19
N GLN A 141 11.01 -4.10 11.37
CA GLN A 141 12.16 -4.90 11.78
C GLN A 141 13.03 -4.19 12.85
N GLN A 142 13.23 -2.87 12.74
CA GLN A 142 13.94 -2.08 13.75
C GLN A 142 13.25 -2.16 15.11
N ALA A 143 11.93 -2.20 15.14
CA ALA A 143 11.13 -2.39 16.35
C ALA A 143 11.13 -3.85 16.86
N GLN A 144 11.76 -4.78 16.15
CA GLN A 144 11.70 -6.23 16.38
C GLN A 144 10.27 -6.80 16.30
N ALA A 145 9.35 -6.04 15.70
CA ALA A 145 7.97 -6.43 15.45
C ALA A 145 7.85 -7.38 14.24
N THR A 146 6.67 -7.97 14.06
CA THR A 146 6.42 -8.90 12.96
C THR A 146 5.54 -8.27 11.89
N THR A 147 6.00 -8.19 10.63
CA THR A 147 5.13 -7.89 9.50
C THR A 147 4.33 -9.14 9.12
N VAL A 148 3.00 -9.10 9.30
CA VAL A 148 2.11 -10.24 9.02
C VAL A 148 1.60 -10.25 7.58
N GLY A 149 1.67 -9.12 6.91
CA GLY A 149 1.29 -8.99 5.51
C GLY A 149 1.34 -7.54 5.03
N ILE A 150 1.15 -7.40 3.71
CA ILE A 150 1.07 -6.11 3.02
C ILE A 150 -0.19 -6.09 2.18
N GLY A 151 -1.08 -5.14 2.46
CA GLY A 151 -2.30 -4.88 1.70
C GLY A 151 -2.11 -3.67 0.78
N ILE A 152 -2.35 -3.86 -0.50
CA ILE A 152 -2.19 -2.83 -1.54
C ILE A 152 -3.53 -2.56 -2.20
N VAL A 153 -3.94 -1.29 -2.27
CA VAL A 153 -5.20 -0.93 -2.94
C VAL A 153 -5.06 -1.13 -4.45
N VAL A 154 -4.06 -0.51 -5.08
CA VAL A 154 -3.81 -0.61 -6.53
C VAL A 154 -2.37 -1.05 -6.79
N GLU A 155 -2.19 -2.17 -7.45
CA GLU A 155 -0.89 -2.69 -7.87
C GLU A 155 -0.68 -2.45 -9.35
N LYS A 156 0.46 -1.89 -9.72
CA LYS A 156 0.97 -1.86 -11.09
C LYS A 156 1.77 -3.13 -11.37
N SER A 157 1.07 -4.23 -11.73
CA SER A 157 1.67 -5.57 -11.85
C SER A 157 2.72 -5.68 -12.96
N PHE A 158 2.80 -4.69 -13.86
CA PHE A 158 3.86 -4.57 -14.86
C PHE A 158 5.18 -3.99 -14.30
N GLN A 159 5.23 -3.67 -13.01
CA GLN A 159 6.43 -3.20 -12.31
C GLN A 159 6.95 -4.24 -11.32
N GLN A 160 8.14 -4.02 -10.77
CA GLN A 160 8.87 -5.03 -10.00
C GLN A 160 8.45 -5.16 -8.53
N GLY A 161 7.55 -4.32 -8.05
CA GLY A 161 7.26 -4.20 -6.63
C GLY A 161 6.83 -5.52 -5.99
N ARG A 162 5.85 -6.21 -6.58
CA ARG A 162 5.39 -7.51 -6.06
C ARG A 162 6.54 -8.51 -5.91
N LYS A 163 7.31 -8.69 -6.99
CA LYS A 163 8.43 -9.64 -6.97
C LYS A 163 9.44 -9.30 -5.87
N ARG A 164 9.81 -8.03 -5.71
CA ARG A 164 10.76 -7.60 -4.67
C ARG A 164 10.25 -7.88 -3.26
N LEU A 165 8.96 -7.69 -3.01
CA LEU A 165 8.35 -7.96 -1.71
C LEU A 165 8.28 -9.47 -1.43
N GLU A 166 7.86 -10.28 -2.41
CA GLU A 166 7.82 -11.74 -2.30
C GLU A 166 9.21 -12.36 -2.15
N ASP A 167 10.22 -11.86 -2.89
CA ASP A 167 11.62 -12.26 -2.74
C ASP A 167 12.18 -11.94 -1.34
N SER A 168 11.59 -10.94 -0.65
CA SER A 168 11.90 -10.61 0.75
C SER A 168 11.09 -11.43 1.76
N GLY A 169 10.32 -12.43 1.32
CA GLY A 169 9.52 -13.30 2.18
C GLY A 169 8.22 -12.66 2.69
N LEU A 170 7.77 -11.55 2.11
CA LEU A 170 6.59 -10.82 2.55
C LEU A 170 5.34 -11.30 1.82
N ASN A 171 4.26 -11.51 2.57
CA ASN A 171 2.94 -11.86 2.03
C ASN A 171 2.24 -10.60 1.51
N VAL A 172 1.95 -10.54 0.20
CA VAL A 172 1.36 -9.37 -0.47
C VAL A 172 -0.02 -9.69 -1.02
N SER A 173 -1.01 -8.92 -0.62
CA SER A 173 -2.36 -8.95 -1.18
C SER A 173 -2.73 -7.62 -1.83
N SER A 174 -3.20 -7.64 -3.08
CA SER A 174 -3.60 -6.44 -3.83
C SER A 174 -5.03 -6.57 -4.30
N LEU A 175 -5.83 -5.50 -4.07
CA LEU A 175 -7.27 -5.50 -4.38
C LEU A 175 -7.56 -5.22 -5.86
N CYS A 176 -6.69 -4.45 -6.51
CA CYS A 176 -6.79 -4.11 -7.93
C CYS A 176 -5.42 -4.26 -8.57
N LYS A 177 -5.25 -5.24 -9.48
CA LYS A 177 -3.99 -5.52 -10.18
C LYS A 177 -4.07 -5.02 -11.61
N VAL A 178 -3.38 -3.91 -11.91
CA VAL A 178 -3.29 -3.30 -13.23
C VAL A 178 -2.19 -3.99 -14.03
N ALA A 179 -2.57 -4.64 -15.13
CA ALA A 179 -1.64 -5.31 -16.05
C ALA A 179 -1.01 -4.33 -17.04
N SER A 180 -1.76 -3.30 -17.48
CA SER A 180 -1.30 -2.36 -18.49
C SER A 180 -2.04 -1.02 -18.41
N LEU A 181 -1.37 0.04 -18.86
CA LEU A 181 -1.92 1.40 -19.06
C LEU A 181 -1.80 1.85 -20.52
N LYS A 182 -1.60 0.92 -21.47
CA LYS A 182 -1.40 1.22 -22.89
C LYS A 182 -2.64 1.81 -23.54
N GLY A 183 -2.45 2.71 -24.52
CA GLY A 183 -3.53 3.38 -25.23
C GLY A 183 -4.40 4.25 -24.30
N ASN A 184 -3.85 4.71 -23.18
CA ASN A 184 -4.57 5.43 -22.14
C ASN A 184 -5.77 4.66 -21.53
N ASN A 185 -5.75 3.34 -21.63
CA ASN A 185 -6.74 2.44 -21.03
C ASN A 185 -6.13 1.64 -19.89
N VAL A 186 -6.96 1.29 -18.90
CA VAL A 186 -6.56 0.41 -17.81
C VAL A 186 -7.00 -1.02 -18.14
N THR A 187 -6.04 -1.95 -18.18
CA THR A 187 -6.31 -3.39 -18.30
C THR A 187 -5.94 -4.06 -16.98
N PHE A 188 -6.78 -4.94 -16.47
CA PHE A 188 -6.50 -5.70 -15.25
C PHE A 188 -5.94 -7.08 -15.55
N VAL A 189 -5.18 -7.65 -14.59
CA VAL A 189 -4.51 -8.96 -14.74
C VAL A 189 -5.51 -10.09 -15.03
N ASP A 190 -6.65 -10.10 -14.39
CA ASP A 190 -7.70 -11.10 -14.59
C ASP A 190 -8.40 -11.01 -15.95
N GLU A 191 -8.35 -9.87 -16.63
CA GLU A 191 -8.87 -9.69 -17.99
C GLU A 191 -7.90 -10.27 -19.04
N THR A 192 -6.59 -10.21 -18.80
CA THR A 192 -5.59 -10.75 -19.74
C THR A 192 -5.56 -12.28 -19.78
N VAL A 193 -5.92 -12.94 -18.69
CA VAL A 193 -6.00 -14.41 -18.60
C VAL A 193 -7.18 -14.96 -19.42
N SER A 194 -8.25 -14.20 -19.57
CA SER A 194 -9.45 -14.62 -20.32
C SER A 194 -9.23 -14.64 -21.83
N GLU A 195 -8.35 -13.78 -22.35
CA GLU A 195 -8.05 -13.70 -23.79
C GLU A 195 -7.11 -14.82 -24.28
N GLU A 196 -6.30 -15.42 -23.37
CA GLU A 196 -5.39 -16.53 -23.71
C GLU A 196 -6.08 -17.91 -23.75
N VAL A 197 -7.31 -18.01 -23.27
CA VAL A 197 -8.07 -19.29 -23.20
C VAL A 197 -9.00 -19.47 -24.42
N GLU A 198 -9.21 -18.44 -25.23
CA GLU A 198 -10.08 -18.50 -26.45
C GLU A 198 -9.33 -18.74 -27.78
N VAL A 199 -8.09 -19.26 -27.75
CA VAL A 199 -7.30 -19.58 -28.98
C VAL A 199 -7.10 -21.09 -29.14
#